data_4bdd0c31241ddca57ba353d4839a5f81
#
_entry.id   4bdd0c31241ddca57ba353d4839a5f81
#
_cell.length_a   1.000
_cell.length_b   1.000
_cell.length_c   1.000
_cell.angle_alpha   90.00
_cell.angle_beta   90.00
_cell.angle_gamma   90.00
#
_symmetry.space_group_name_H-M   'P 1'
#
loop_
_entity.id
_entity.type
_entity.pdbx_description
1 polymer ?
#
loop_
_entity_poly.entity_id
_entity_poly.type
_entity_poly.pdbx_seq_one_letter_code
_entity_poly.pdbx_strand_id
1 'polypeptide(L)'
;MNKKKSQDLPGNILVVDDAPENLRLLASMLEHHGYYVRKAINGRIAINGAQISQPDLILLDINLPDIDGYEVCQRLKTLEKTKEIPVIFISSYSQEVDKIRAFEVGGKDYITKPFQLREVLARVENQLSTYKLQIELKERNSKLEQEIIERQRTEEQIRFLLLTTQAISATSDVNSALEVTLNHICSNIRWDFGEAWLLNSDSSKIVYSQACYANEKGLYEFRDYSKKLTFTDHKSLPGRVWQSQNSEWIEDISQISPDLFQRYDMAVQIGLKSCFAVPILWSDRVLGILVLFKKEVTPKNQQLIDLVKAVANHLGVMIQSRKAEYTLKLANQRLHLLATLDGLTQVANRRHFDEYFDQEWQRMKQESLPFSLIICDVDYFKLYNDNYGHQAGDDCLKKIAKTIQKMVDCPGNLVARYGGEEFAIILPNTDAKNAFIIAETIRLEVQNLQIIHAKSEINEYVTISLGISSMIPQENQLPAELIYLADQALYQAKNQQRNCTVSR
;
A
#
# COMPACT_ATOMS: atom_id res chain seq x y z
N MET A 1 20.74 7.22 41.48
CA MET A 1 21.80 8.26 41.33
C MET A 1 21.13 9.64 41.37
N ASN A 2 21.61 10.47 42.21
CA ASN A 2 21.07 11.73 42.72
C ASN A 2 20.53 12.70 41.67
N LYS A 3 19.21 12.90 41.61
CA LYS A 3 18.64 14.16 41.14
C LYS A 3 18.94 15.23 42.18
N LYS A 4 19.89 16.12 41.85
CA LYS A 4 20.04 17.40 42.56
C LYS A 4 18.68 18.08 42.55
N LYS A 5 18.05 18.24 43.73
CA LYS A 5 17.02 19.25 43.97
C LYS A 5 17.64 20.57 43.51
N SER A 6 17.14 21.16 42.44
CA SER A 6 17.29 22.59 42.18
C SER A 6 16.71 23.29 43.41
N GLN A 7 17.56 23.94 44.20
CA GLN A 7 17.13 24.88 45.20
C GLN A 7 16.35 25.95 44.44
N ASP A 8 15.01 25.90 44.52
CA ASP A 8 14.16 26.99 44.13
C ASP A 8 14.60 28.21 44.94
N LEU A 9 15.15 29.20 44.29
CA LEU A 9 15.42 30.49 44.88
C LEU A 9 14.10 31.02 45.48
N PRO A 10 14.05 31.40 46.74
CA PRO A 10 12.85 31.92 47.35
C PRO A 10 12.36 33.14 46.56
N GLY A 11 11.05 33.28 46.39
CA GLY A 11 10.43 34.22 45.49
C GLY A 11 10.81 35.70 45.72
N ASN A 12 10.64 36.48 44.66
CA ASN A 12 10.85 37.94 44.66
C ASN A 12 9.57 38.64 45.17
N ILE A 13 9.63 39.25 46.32
CA ILE A 13 8.49 39.89 46.99
C ILE A 13 8.62 41.41 46.96
N LEU A 14 7.59 42.11 46.49
CA LEU A 14 7.50 43.56 46.58
C LEU A 14 6.70 43.94 47.84
N VAL A 15 7.33 44.62 48.75
CA VAL A 15 6.69 45.17 49.98
C VAL A 15 6.41 46.63 49.76
N VAL A 16 5.16 47.04 49.97
CA VAL A 16 4.67 48.39 49.76
C VAL A 16 4.06 48.89 51.06
N ASP A 17 4.66 49.89 51.72
CA ASP A 17 4.18 50.53 52.96
C ASP A 17 4.85 51.92 53.05
N ASP A 18 4.14 52.95 53.52
CA ASP A 18 4.67 54.28 53.59
C ASP A 18 5.53 54.50 54.86
N ALA A 19 5.37 53.66 55.90
CA ALA A 19 6.15 53.68 57.11
C ALA A 19 7.49 52.94 56.95
N PRO A 20 8.65 53.63 57.04
CA PRO A 20 9.96 52.97 56.89
C PRO A 20 10.23 51.87 57.92
N GLU A 21 9.61 51.89 59.06
CA GLU A 21 9.73 50.86 60.10
C GLU A 21 9.07 49.59 59.71
N ASN A 22 7.86 49.64 59.13
CA ASN A 22 7.13 48.50 58.62
C ASN A 22 7.89 47.81 57.42
N LEU A 23 8.40 48.63 56.50
CA LEU A 23 9.21 48.15 55.38
C LEU A 23 10.47 47.41 55.85
N ARG A 24 11.17 47.97 56.87
CA ARG A 24 12.36 47.31 57.43
C ARG A 24 12.01 46.01 58.13
N LEU A 25 10.93 46.02 58.94
CA LEU A 25 10.50 44.84 59.68
C LEU A 25 10.08 43.72 58.79
N LEU A 26 9.15 43.96 57.85
CA LEU A 26 8.69 42.96 56.90
C LEU A 26 9.83 42.43 56.00
N ALA A 27 10.68 43.34 55.51
CA ALA A 27 11.81 42.91 54.69
C ALA A 27 12.79 42.04 55.47
N SER A 28 13.14 42.45 56.75
CA SER A 28 14.01 41.65 57.62
C SER A 28 13.42 40.25 57.89
N MET A 29 12.10 40.19 58.15
CA MET A 29 11.39 38.88 58.33
C MET A 29 11.48 37.96 57.13
N LEU A 30 11.29 38.52 55.94
CA LEU A 30 11.28 37.73 54.69
C LEU A 30 12.70 37.41 54.20
N GLU A 31 13.63 38.37 54.27
CA GLU A 31 15.02 38.17 53.83
C GLU A 31 15.74 37.13 54.70
N HIS A 32 15.44 37.05 56.03
CA HIS A 32 15.95 35.99 56.92
C HIS A 32 15.49 34.59 56.53
N HIS A 33 14.35 34.49 55.84
CA HIS A 33 13.82 33.23 55.29
C HIS A 33 14.20 33.01 53.82
N GLY A 34 15.14 33.84 53.34
CA GLY A 34 15.74 33.67 52.01
C GLY A 34 14.99 34.31 50.85
N TYR A 35 13.90 35.07 51.09
CA TYR A 35 13.19 35.77 50.03
C TYR A 35 13.98 36.98 49.54
N TYR A 36 13.92 37.26 48.23
CA TYR A 36 14.42 38.55 47.72
C TYR A 36 13.34 39.60 47.87
N VAL A 37 13.63 40.67 48.61
CA VAL A 37 12.64 41.70 48.97
C VAL A 37 12.96 43.04 48.32
N ARG A 38 12.02 43.58 47.60
CA ARG A 38 12.03 44.96 47.10
C ARG A 38 11.05 45.79 47.86
N LYS A 39 11.38 47.08 48.06
CA LYS A 39 10.65 48.02 48.90
C LYS A 39 10.10 49.14 48.04
N ALA A 40 8.85 49.50 48.24
CA ALA A 40 8.23 50.68 47.66
C ALA A 40 7.55 51.52 48.78
N ILE A 41 7.77 52.81 48.80
CA ILE A 41 7.26 53.69 49.80
C ILE A 41 5.93 54.38 49.48
N ASN A 42 5.41 54.10 48.24
CA ASN A 42 4.13 54.60 47.75
C ASN A 42 3.61 53.81 46.61
N GLY A 43 2.34 53.99 46.17
CA GLY A 43 1.65 53.24 45.17
C GLY A 43 2.22 53.40 43.75
N ARG A 44 2.67 54.58 43.35
CA ARG A 44 3.26 54.82 42.03
C ARG A 44 4.56 54.09 41.85
N ILE A 45 5.42 54.12 42.90
CA ILE A 45 6.69 53.33 42.86
C ILE A 45 6.39 51.84 42.78
N ALA A 46 5.37 51.40 43.52
CA ALA A 46 4.96 49.94 43.47
C ALA A 46 4.49 49.53 42.12
N ILE A 47 3.59 50.28 41.46
CA ILE A 47 3.10 49.93 40.10
C ILE A 47 4.23 49.94 39.09
N ASN A 48 5.06 50.98 39.05
CA ASN A 48 6.20 51.08 38.14
C ASN A 48 7.22 49.97 38.39
N GLY A 49 7.55 49.71 39.67
CA GLY A 49 8.47 48.66 40.06
C GLY A 49 8.00 47.25 39.67
N ALA A 50 6.71 46.97 39.78
CA ALA A 50 6.11 45.70 39.40
C ALA A 50 6.08 45.50 37.87
N GLN A 51 5.92 46.57 37.09
CA GLN A 51 5.95 46.52 35.64
C GLN A 51 7.36 46.30 35.03
N ILE A 52 8.37 46.94 35.66
CA ILE A 52 9.77 46.84 35.21
C ILE A 52 10.35 45.46 35.53
N SER A 53 10.10 44.98 36.72
CA SER A 53 10.56 43.69 37.19
C SER A 53 9.44 43.04 37.99
N GLN A 54 8.78 42.08 37.38
CA GLN A 54 7.62 41.40 37.96
C GLN A 54 8.01 40.68 39.25
N PRO A 55 7.38 41.00 40.40
CA PRO A 55 7.54 40.21 41.60
C PRO A 55 6.67 38.97 41.58
N ASP A 56 7.03 37.95 42.35
CA ASP A 56 6.23 36.72 42.48
C ASP A 56 5.04 36.93 43.44
N LEU A 57 5.13 37.97 44.31
CA LEU A 57 4.09 38.35 45.27
C LEU A 57 4.25 39.83 45.68
N ILE A 58 3.15 40.49 45.96
CA ILE A 58 3.11 41.88 46.48
C ILE A 58 2.44 41.89 47.84
N LEU A 59 3.16 42.43 48.85
CA LEU A 59 2.58 42.81 50.12
C LEU A 59 2.24 44.31 50.03
N LEU A 60 0.97 44.70 50.18
CA LEU A 60 0.50 46.01 49.84
C LEU A 60 -0.27 46.62 51.02
N ASP A 61 0.25 47.73 51.58
CA ASP A 61 -0.51 48.51 52.56
C ASP A 61 -1.72 49.18 51.90
N ILE A 62 -2.82 49.20 52.61
CA ILE A 62 -4.05 49.89 52.20
C ILE A 62 -3.85 51.42 52.26
N ASN A 63 -3.24 51.90 53.27
CA ASN A 63 -3.09 53.34 53.50
C ASN A 63 -1.75 53.85 52.97
N LEU A 64 -1.75 54.36 51.73
CA LEU A 64 -0.56 54.96 51.11
C LEU A 64 -0.77 56.45 50.85
N PRO A 65 0.31 57.25 50.82
CA PRO A 65 0.20 58.70 50.77
C PRO A 65 -0.23 59.31 49.45
N ASP A 66 -0.08 58.56 48.34
CA ASP A 66 -0.32 59.04 46.97
C ASP A 66 -1.55 58.39 46.31
N ILE A 67 -1.69 57.09 46.40
CA ILE A 67 -2.77 56.30 45.78
C ILE A 67 -3.18 55.22 46.78
N ASP A 68 -4.48 55.08 47.04
CA ASP A 68 -5.05 54.05 47.92
C ASP A 68 -4.59 52.65 47.46
N GLY A 69 -4.20 51.80 48.40
CA GLY A 69 -3.75 50.42 48.10
C GLY A 69 -4.76 49.62 47.33
N TYR A 70 -6.05 49.83 47.49
CA TYR A 70 -7.09 49.21 46.71
C TYR A 70 -7.01 49.62 45.23
N GLU A 71 -6.78 50.92 44.97
CA GLU A 71 -6.60 51.40 43.59
C GLU A 71 -5.29 50.91 42.99
N VAL A 72 -4.20 50.82 43.79
CA VAL A 72 -2.94 50.20 43.33
C VAL A 72 -3.19 48.74 42.86
N CYS A 73 -3.89 47.95 43.67
CA CYS A 73 -4.23 46.57 43.33
C CYS A 73 -5.08 46.50 42.04
N GLN A 74 -6.13 47.31 41.95
CA GLN A 74 -6.98 47.37 40.79
C GLN A 74 -6.21 47.70 39.50
N ARG A 75 -5.30 48.69 39.55
CA ARG A 75 -4.43 49.02 38.41
C ARG A 75 -3.47 47.90 38.06
N LEU A 76 -2.86 47.23 39.05
CA LEU A 76 -2.02 46.06 38.80
C LEU A 76 -2.79 44.92 38.14
N LYS A 77 -4.07 44.70 38.51
CA LYS A 77 -4.93 43.65 37.94
C LYS A 77 -5.45 43.97 36.55
N THR A 78 -5.43 45.24 36.11
CA THR A 78 -5.75 45.60 34.69
C THR A 78 -4.58 45.47 33.73
N LEU A 79 -3.35 45.41 34.22
CA LEU A 79 -2.15 45.36 33.42
C LEU A 79 -1.77 43.88 33.07
N GLU A 80 -1.61 43.59 31.81
CA GLU A 80 -1.33 42.22 31.29
C GLU A 80 -0.13 41.56 31.98
N LYS A 81 0.91 42.33 32.30
CA LYS A 81 2.14 41.84 32.95
C LYS A 81 1.99 41.55 34.45
N THR A 82 1.03 42.17 35.14
CA THR A 82 0.94 42.08 36.59
C THR A 82 -0.38 41.54 37.12
N LYS A 83 -1.37 41.32 36.24
CA LYS A 83 -2.71 40.88 36.62
C LYS A 83 -2.73 39.54 37.40
N GLU A 84 -1.83 38.63 37.11
CA GLU A 84 -1.77 37.33 37.76
C GLU A 84 -0.98 37.30 39.07
N ILE A 85 -0.16 38.34 39.34
CA ILE A 85 0.69 38.42 40.54
C ILE A 85 -0.21 38.47 41.79
N PRO A 86 -0.03 37.58 42.77
CA PRO A 86 -0.82 37.61 44.00
C PRO A 86 -0.50 38.86 44.82
N VAL A 87 -1.55 39.54 45.30
CA VAL A 87 -1.48 40.68 46.19
C VAL A 87 -2.05 40.30 47.56
N ILE A 88 -1.25 40.45 48.60
CA ILE A 88 -1.68 40.31 50.00
C ILE A 88 -1.77 41.70 50.60
N PHE A 89 -2.93 42.11 51.08
CA PHE A 89 -3.10 43.38 51.66
C PHE A 89 -2.57 43.43 53.13
N ILE A 90 -2.06 44.55 53.50
CA ILE A 90 -1.66 44.84 54.87
C ILE A 90 -2.68 45.87 55.45
N SER A 91 -3.32 45.55 56.59
CA SER A 91 -4.35 46.40 57.17
C SER A 91 -4.13 46.68 58.66
N SER A 92 -4.56 47.85 59.17
CA SER A 92 -4.64 48.12 60.59
C SER A 92 -5.86 47.44 61.21
N TYR A 93 -5.76 47.01 62.44
CA TYR A 93 -6.78 46.28 63.20
C TYR A 93 -8.07 47.10 63.36
N SER A 94 -9.03 47.00 62.42
CA SER A 94 -10.44 47.22 62.66
C SER A 94 -11.27 47.53 61.46
N GLN A 95 -11.77 46.58 60.75
CA GLN A 95 -13.08 46.64 60.08
C GLN A 95 -13.26 45.44 59.16
N GLU A 96 -14.30 44.60 59.31
CA GLU A 96 -14.69 43.53 58.45
C GLU A 96 -14.95 44.01 57.00
N VAL A 97 -15.35 45.29 56.85
CA VAL A 97 -15.60 45.95 55.56
C VAL A 97 -14.35 46.03 54.67
N ASP A 98 -13.17 46.28 55.28
CA ASP A 98 -11.90 46.38 54.54
C ASP A 98 -11.44 45.04 53.93
N LYS A 99 -11.79 43.96 54.59
CA LYS A 99 -11.45 42.61 54.09
C LYS A 99 -12.24 42.26 52.85
N ILE A 100 -13.56 42.51 52.80
CA ILE A 100 -14.42 42.25 51.65
C ILE A 100 -13.93 43.02 50.41
N ARG A 101 -13.68 44.33 50.59
CA ARG A 101 -13.17 45.20 49.52
C ARG A 101 -11.81 44.75 48.98
N ALA A 102 -10.91 44.30 49.87
CA ALA A 102 -9.61 43.74 49.44
C ALA A 102 -9.74 42.58 48.44
N PHE A 103 -10.68 41.66 48.67
CA PHE A 103 -10.95 40.56 47.75
C PHE A 103 -11.67 41.03 46.48
N GLU A 104 -12.61 41.96 46.56
CA GLU A 104 -13.35 42.52 45.40
C GLU A 104 -12.42 43.17 44.37
N VAL A 105 -11.34 43.86 44.81
CA VAL A 105 -10.35 44.49 43.93
C VAL A 105 -9.28 43.50 43.41
N GLY A 106 -9.38 42.23 43.76
CA GLY A 106 -8.49 41.17 43.26
C GLY A 106 -7.33 40.77 44.19
N GLY A 107 -7.35 41.25 45.44
CA GLY A 107 -6.42 40.75 46.47
C GLY A 107 -6.68 39.28 46.76
N LYS A 108 -5.64 38.55 47.13
CA LYS A 108 -5.70 37.10 47.39
C LYS A 108 -5.73 36.75 48.85
N ASP A 109 -5.24 37.69 49.73
CA ASP A 109 -5.20 37.50 51.16
C ASP A 109 -4.97 38.87 51.87
N TYR A 110 -4.96 38.89 53.22
CA TYR A 110 -4.64 40.05 54.00
C TYR A 110 -3.84 39.69 55.25
N ILE A 111 -3.02 40.60 55.74
CA ILE A 111 -2.22 40.50 56.97
C ILE A 111 -2.56 41.72 57.88
N THR A 112 -2.80 41.48 59.19
CA THR A 112 -3.13 42.51 60.10
C THR A 112 -1.90 43.03 60.90
N LYS A 113 -1.83 44.37 61.15
CA LYS A 113 -0.85 44.96 62.04
C LYS A 113 -1.33 44.81 63.45
N PRO A 114 -0.49 44.48 64.48
CA PRO A 114 0.97 44.28 64.40
C PRO A 114 1.34 42.93 63.81
N PHE A 115 2.45 42.84 62.99
CA PHE A 115 2.89 41.69 62.27
C PHE A 115 3.34 40.54 63.17
N GLN A 116 2.82 39.37 62.94
CA GLN A 116 3.33 38.14 63.56
C GLN A 116 4.11 37.35 62.48
N LEU A 117 5.38 37.07 62.75
CA LEU A 117 6.28 36.41 61.80
C LEU A 117 5.67 35.11 61.17
N ARG A 118 5.09 34.28 62.02
CA ARG A 118 4.48 32.98 61.56
C ARG A 118 3.30 33.21 60.64
N GLU A 119 2.47 34.22 60.86
CA GLU A 119 1.33 34.56 60.01
C GLU A 119 1.79 35.09 58.67
N VAL A 120 2.74 36.06 58.65
CA VAL A 120 3.30 36.63 57.43
C VAL A 120 3.88 35.50 56.53
N LEU A 121 4.73 34.66 57.09
CA LEU A 121 5.37 33.58 56.36
C LEU A 121 4.35 32.56 55.80
N ALA A 122 3.42 32.11 56.63
CA ALA A 122 2.42 31.11 56.18
C ALA A 122 1.56 31.64 55.05
N ARG A 123 1.13 32.91 55.05
CA ARG A 123 0.34 33.51 53.97
C ARG A 123 1.17 33.72 52.72
N VAL A 124 2.41 34.20 52.84
CA VAL A 124 3.33 34.38 51.71
C VAL A 124 3.65 33.05 51.05
N GLU A 125 4.02 32.03 51.82
CA GLU A 125 4.33 30.68 51.30
C GLU A 125 3.14 30.05 50.57
N ASN A 126 1.94 30.16 51.15
CA ASN A 126 0.72 29.63 50.55
C ASN A 126 0.41 30.31 49.20
N GLN A 127 0.46 31.66 49.17
CA GLN A 127 0.17 32.38 47.92
C GLN A 127 1.24 32.18 46.85
N LEU A 128 2.52 32.14 47.22
CA LEU A 128 3.62 31.84 46.27
C LEU A 128 3.53 30.43 45.74
N SER A 129 3.24 29.43 46.59
CA SER A 129 3.08 28.03 46.13
C SER A 129 1.91 27.91 45.16
N THR A 130 0.76 28.51 45.51
CA THR A 130 -0.42 28.51 44.63
C THR A 130 -0.13 29.17 43.29
N TYR A 131 0.56 30.31 43.29
CA TYR A 131 0.91 31.05 42.08
C TYR A 131 1.88 30.27 41.18
N LYS A 132 2.92 29.64 41.74
CA LYS A 132 3.86 28.80 41.02
C LYS A 132 3.16 27.59 40.35
N LEU A 133 2.27 26.91 41.10
CA LEU A 133 1.50 25.81 40.57
C LEU A 133 0.56 26.24 39.44
N GLN A 134 -0.04 27.44 39.53
CA GLN A 134 -0.90 27.94 38.44
C GLN A 134 -0.10 28.23 37.17
N ILE A 135 1.11 28.81 37.28
CA ILE A 135 2.00 29.02 36.12
C ILE A 135 2.40 27.68 35.50
N GLU A 136 2.87 26.73 36.33
CA GLU A 136 3.29 25.40 35.85
C GLU A 136 2.14 24.66 35.14
N LEU A 137 0.93 24.70 35.69
CA LEU A 137 -0.25 24.11 35.11
C LEU A 137 -0.59 24.73 33.74
N LYS A 138 -0.50 26.09 33.65
CA LYS A 138 -0.77 26.81 32.39
C LYS A 138 0.23 26.44 31.28
N GLU A 139 1.52 26.35 31.62
CA GLU A 139 2.56 25.93 30.70
C GLU A 139 2.37 24.48 30.26
N ARG A 140 2.01 23.60 31.20
CA ARG A 140 1.77 22.18 30.90
C ARG A 140 0.56 21.98 30.02
N ASN A 141 -0.53 22.71 30.26
CA ASN A 141 -1.72 22.69 29.41
C ASN A 141 -1.41 23.14 27.97
N SER A 142 -0.65 24.22 27.81
CA SER A 142 -0.26 24.72 26.49
C SER A 142 0.59 23.67 25.71
N LYS A 143 1.51 22.99 26.39
CA LYS A 143 2.28 21.91 25.79
C LYS A 143 1.41 20.72 25.39
N LEU A 144 0.49 20.30 26.27
CA LEU A 144 -0.44 19.21 25.98
C LEU A 144 -1.36 19.53 24.80
N GLU A 145 -1.84 20.76 24.68
CA GLU A 145 -2.65 21.18 23.52
C GLU A 145 -1.87 21.06 22.21
N GLN A 146 -0.58 21.45 22.20
CA GLN A 146 0.28 21.27 21.03
C GLN A 146 0.49 19.79 20.69
N GLU A 147 0.79 18.96 21.69
CA GLU A 147 0.95 17.53 21.51
C GLU A 147 -0.32 16.84 20.97
N ILE A 148 -1.49 17.28 21.44
CA ILE A 148 -2.78 16.76 20.96
C ILE A 148 -2.99 17.09 19.46
N ILE A 149 -2.70 18.34 19.06
CA ILE A 149 -2.83 18.77 17.67
C ILE A 149 -1.89 17.97 16.76
N GLU A 150 -0.63 17.79 17.16
CA GLU A 150 0.34 16.98 16.39
C GLU A 150 -0.09 15.52 16.29
N ARG A 151 -0.58 14.97 17.40
CA ARG A 151 -1.07 13.57 17.41
C ARG A 151 -2.27 13.39 16.51
N GLN A 152 -3.24 14.29 16.55
CA GLN A 152 -4.43 14.22 15.68
C GLN A 152 -4.03 14.28 14.19
N ARG A 153 -3.12 15.17 13.80
CA ARG A 153 -2.60 15.24 12.43
C ARG A 153 -1.93 13.93 12.00
N THR A 154 -1.15 13.35 12.89
CA THR A 154 -0.47 12.07 12.61
C THR A 154 -1.47 10.93 12.46
N GLU A 155 -2.49 10.87 13.33
CA GLU A 155 -3.56 9.87 13.25
C GLU A 155 -4.37 9.99 11.94
N GLU A 156 -4.68 11.21 11.49
CA GLU A 156 -5.36 11.45 10.22
C GLU A 156 -4.52 10.97 9.02
N GLN A 157 -3.21 11.24 9.03
CA GLN A 157 -2.28 10.78 7.99
C GLN A 157 -2.20 9.25 7.93
N ILE A 158 -2.06 8.60 9.09
CA ILE A 158 -2.03 7.13 9.18
C ILE A 158 -3.34 6.54 8.67
N ARG A 159 -4.48 7.10 9.09
CA ARG A 159 -5.80 6.65 8.64
C ARG A 159 -5.97 6.76 7.13
N PHE A 160 -5.55 7.88 6.55
CA PHE A 160 -5.55 8.07 5.10
C PHE A 160 -4.71 7.02 4.38
N LEU A 161 -3.46 6.80 4.82
CA LEU A 161 -2.56 5.80 4.25
C LEU A 161 -3.17 4.39 4.34
N LEU A 162 -3.74 4.04 5.47
CA LEU A 162 -4.33 2.73 5.73
C LEU A 162 -5.53 2.46 4.81
N LEU A 163 -6.46 3.40 4.72
CA LEU A 163 -7.63 3.29 3.86
C LEU A 163 -7.24 3.22 2.37
N THR A 164 -6.29 4.05 1.95
CA THR A 164 -5.81 4.05 0.57
C THR A 164 -5.09 2.74 0.23
N THR A 165 -4.25 2.24 1.14
CA THR A 165 -3.54 0.96 0.98
C THR A 165 -4.51 -0.23 0.90
N GLN A 166 -5.53 -0.25 1.75
CA GLN A 166 -6.58 -1.28 1.70
C GLN A 166 -7.37 -1.23 0.38
N ALA A 167 -7.74 -0.02 -0.05
CA ALA A 167 -8.47 0.17 -1.30
C ALA A 167 -7.64 -0.28 -2.53
N ILE A 168 -6.34 0.04 -2.56
CA ILE A 168 -5.40 -0.42 -3.59
C ILE A 168 -5.31 -1.96 -3.59
N SER A 169 -5.16 -2.57 -2.41
CA SER A 169 -5.00 -4.04 -2.27
C SER A 169 -6.25 -4.82 -2.70
N ALA A 170 -7.42 -4.21 -2.62
CA ALA A 170 -8.68 -4.81 -3.03
C ALA A 170 -8.88 -4.83 -4.56
N THR A 171 -8.06 -4.13 -5.33
CA THR A 171 -8.19 -4.07 -6.80
C THR A 171 -7.58 -5.31 -7.47
N SER A 172 -8.13 -5.69 -8.63
CA SER A 172 -7.67 -6.86 -9.39
C SER A 172 -6.52 -6.56 -10.34
N ASP A 173 -6.40 -5.32 -10.80
CA ASP A 173 -5.43 -4.90 -11.81
C ASP A 173 -4.79 -3.54 -11.52
N VAL A 174 -3.71 -3.24 -12.24
CA VAL A 174 -2.91 -2.02 -12.05
C VAL A 174 -3.69 -0.74 -12.37
N ASN A 175 -4.52 -0.72 -13.41
CA ASN A 175 -5.26 0.48 -13.79
C ASN A 175 -6.33 0.82 -12.74
N SER A 176 -7.07 -0.16 -12.26
CA SER A 176 -8.02 -0.01 -11.16
C SER A 176 -7.35 0.50 -9.88
N ALA A 177 -6.16 -0.01 -9.57
CA ALA A 177 -5.37 0.45 -8.42
C ALA A 177 -4.95 1.92 -8.55
N LEU A 178 -4.49 2.33 -9.73
CA LEU A 178 -4.13 3.72 -10.02
C LEU A 178 -5.35 4.64 -9.93
N GLU A 179 -6.48 4.23 -10.48
CA GLU A 179 -7.73 5.01 -10.45
C GLU A 179 -8.23 5.21 -9.02
N VAL A 180 -8.30 4.15 -8.22
CA VAL A 180 -8.66 4.21 -6.80
C VAL A 180 -7.69 5.12 -6.05
N THR A 181 -6.40 5.02 -6.31
CA THR A 181 -5.38 5.87 -5.69
C THR A 181 -5.58 7.33 -6.02
N LEU A 182 -5.75 7.67 -7.30
CA LEU A 182 -5.98 9.05 -7.74
C LEU A 182 -7.26 9.63 -7.13
N ASN A 183 -8.34 8.83 -7.09
CA ASN A 183 -9.59 9.22 -6.44
C ASN A 183 -9.38 9.52 -4.95
N HIS A 184 -8.72 8.63 -4.22
CA HIS A 184 -8.46 8.83 -2.80
C HIS A 184 -7.55 10.03 -2.52
N ILE A 185 -6.45 10.17 -3.28
CA ILE A 185 -5.54 11.30 -3.12
C ILE A 185 -6.27 12.60 -3.42
N CYS A 186 -6.78 12.78 -4.66
CA CYS A 186 -7.33 14.04 -5.12
C CYS A 186 -8.54 14.49 -4.29
N SER A 187 -9.43 13.57 -3.90
CA SER A 187 -10.58 13.89 -3.07
C SER A 187 -10.18 14.37 -1.67
N ASN A 188 -9.19 13.71 -1.03
CA ASN A 188 -8.75 14.09 0.30
C ASN A 188 -7.97 15.40 0.35
N ILE A 189 -7.08 15.63 -0.61
CA ILE A 189 -6.25 16.84 -0.67
C ILE A 189 -6.91 17.98 -1.45
N ARG A 190 -8.13 17.76 -1.99
CA ARG A 190 -8.92 18.71 -2.78
C ARG A 190 -8.13 19.25 -3.99
N TRP A 191 -7.55 18.33 -4.77
CA TRP A 191 -6.94 18.64 -6.05
C TRP A 191 -7.93 18.32 -7.17
N ASP A 192 -7.89 19.09 -8.25
CA ASP A 192 -8.95 19.10 -9.25
C ASP A 192 -8.82 18.00 -10.28
N PHE A 193 -7.59 17.63 -10.63
CA PHE A 193 -7.30 16.60 -11.61
C PHE A 193 -6.08 15.76 -11.20
N GLY A 194 -6.13 14.47 -11.47
CA GLY A 194 -5.04 13.53 -11.25
C GLY A 194 -4.93 12.54 -12.39
N GLU A 195 -3.73 12.21 -12.77
CA GLU A 195 -3.43 11.26 -13.84
C GLU A 195 -2.21 10.41 -13.49
N ALA A 196 -2.12 9.23 -14.11
CA ALA A 196 -0.99 8.35 -13.96
C ALA A 196 -0.32 8.09 -15.32
N TRP A 197 0.98 8.03 -15.30
CA TRP A 197 1.85 7.72 -16.43
C TRP A 197 2.68 6.49 -16.08
N LEU A 198 2.72 5.50 -16.96
CA LEU A 198 3.45 4.25 -16.74
C LEU A 198 4.61 4.11 -17.73
N LEU A 199 5.68 3.47 -17.30
CA LEU A 199 6.72 3.06 -18.23
C LEU A 199 6.23 1.86 -19.04
N ASN A 200 6.50 1.89 -20.34
CA ASN A 200 6.25 0.75 -21.22
C ASN A 200 7.17 -0.45 -20.87
N SER A 201 6.94 -1.58 -21.50
CA SER A 201 7.57 -2.86 -21.15
C SER A 201 9.10 -2.86 -21.25
N ASP A 202 9.66 -2.09 -22.19
CA ASP A 202 11.10 -1.94 -22.38
C ASP A 202 11.72 -0.75 -21.61
N SER A 203 10.89 -0.04 -20.85
CA SER A 203 11.28 1.17 -20.08
C SER A 203 11.88 2.28 -20.93
N SER A 204 11.52 2.36 -22.22
CA SER A 204 12.02 3.38 -23.14
C SER A 204 11.12 4.60 -23.26
N LYS A 205 9.86 4.50 -22.82
CA LYS A 205 8.84 5.54 -22.98
C LYS A 205 7.91 5.58 -21.79
N ILE A 206 7.41 6.79 -21.51
CA ILE A 206 6.32 7.01 -20.56
C ILE A 206 5.03 7.14 -21.37
N VAL A 207 4.04 6.31 -21.06
CA VAL A 207 2.75 6.28 -21.73
C VAL A 207 1.64 6.61 -20.74
N TYR A 208 0.58 7.23 -21.23
CA TYR A 208 -0.59 7.56 -20.43
C TYR A 208 -1.29 6.29 -19.94
N SER A 209 -1.58 6.22 -18.65
CA SER A 209 -2.47 5.20 -18.08
C SER A 209 -3.93 5.60 -18.31
N GLN A 210 -4.84 4.62 -18.37
CA GLN A 210 -6.27 4.92 -18.46
C GLN A 210 -6.85 5.51 -17.16
N ALA A 211 -6.11 5.37 -16.06
CA ALA A 211 -6.51 5.87 -14.75
C ALA A 211 -6.42 7.40 -14.65
N CYS A 212 -7.50 8.05 -14.25
CA CYS A 212 -7.52 9.48 -13.98
C CYS A 212 -8.60 9.82 -12.94
N TYR A 213 -8.43 10.96 -12.29
CA TYR A 213 -9.43 11.63 -11.48
C TYR A 213 -9.74 13.00 -12.06
N ALA A 214 -10.99 13.40 -12.09
CA ALA A 214 -11.43 14.74 -12.45
C ALA A 214 -12.65 15.12 -11.61
N ASN A 215 -12.60 16.26 -10.92
CA ASN A 215 -13.72 16.75 -10.12
C ASN A 215 -14.83 17.40 -10.95
N GLU A 216 -14.56 17.75 -12.22
CA GLU A 216 -15.52 18.34 -13.13
C GLU A 216 -15.33 17.86 -14.59
N LYS A 217 -16.41 17.95 -15.37
CA LYS A 217 -16.44 17.43 -16.76
C LYS A 217 -15.45 18.13 -17.70
N GLY A 218 -15.18 19.42 -17.52
CA GLY A 218 -14.25 20.19 -18.37
C GLY A 218 -12.80 19.65 -18.36
N LEU A 219 -12.39 18.98 -17.29
CA LEU A 219 -11.05 18.40 -17.19
C LEU A 219 -10.85 17.12 -18.03
N TYR A 220 -11.91 16.52 -18.53
CA TYR A 220 -11.80 15.39 -19.45
C TYR A 220 -11.20 15.77 -20.81
N GLU A 221 -11.29 17.04 -21.23
CA GLU A 221 -10.62 17.53 -22.43
C GLU A 221 -9.09 17.47 -22.27
N PHE A 222 -8.58 17.83 -21.08
CA PHE A 222 -7.18 17.70 -20.75
C PHE A 222 -6.70 16.26 -20.73
N ARG A 223 -7.52 15.37 -20.16
CA ARG A 223 -7.26 13.92 -20.19
C ARG A 223 -7.16 13.41 -21.62
N ASP A 224 -8.12 13.76 -22.48
CA ASP A 224 -8.17 13.26 -23.86
C ASP A 224 -7.02 13.82 -24.72
N TYR A 225 -6.53 15.01 -24.39
CA TYR A 225 -5.28 15.54 -24.95
C TYR A 225 -4.08 14.74 -24.44
N SER A 226 -3.99 14.48 -23.14
CA SER A 226 -2.90 13.72 -22.50
C SER A 226 -2.77 12.30 -23.07
N LYS A 227 -3.88 11.62 -23.39
CA LYS A 227 -3.87 10.27 -23.99
C LYS A 227 -3.13 10.18 -25.32
N LYS A 228 -2.99 11.29 -26.04
CA LYS A 228 -2.30 11.33 -27.33
C LYS A 228 -0.80 11.49 -27.21
N LEU A 229 -0.31 11.76 -25.99
CA LEU A 229 1.09 12.04 -25.73
C LEU A 229 1.83 10.80 -25.23
N THR A 230 3.08 10.74 -25.62
CA THR A 230 4.07 9.82 -25.07
C THR A 230 5.34 10.62 -24.81
N PHE A 231 5.99 10.35 -23.69
CA PHE A 231 7.23 11.07 -23.36
C PHE A 231 8.43 10.12 -23.50
N THR A 232 9.37 10.55 -24.31
CA THR A 232 10.66 9.85 -24.51
C THR A 232 11.84 10.71 -24.06
N ASP A 233 11.55 11.99 -23.77
CA ASP A 233 12.54 12.98 -23.37
C ASP A 233 12.44 13.30 -21.87
N HIS A 234 13.54 13.84 -21.34
CA HIS A 234 13.63 14.28 -19.96
C HIS A 234 13.23 15.76 -19.76
N LYS A 235 12.64 16.41 -20.79
CA LYS A 235 12.22 17.82 -20.72
C LYS A 235 10.82 17.99 -20.15
N SER A 236 9.92 17.04 -20.44
CA SER A 236 8.57 17.07 -19.89
C SER A 236 8.56 16.87 -18.38
N LEU A 237 7.53 17.34 -17.68
CA LEU A 237 7.40 17.14 -16.24
C LEU A 237 7.48 15.64 -15.83
N PRO A 238 6.74 14.71 -16.46
CA PRO A 238 6.93 13.29 -16.17
C PRO A 238 8.34 12.78 -16.49
N GLY A 239 8.97 13.29 -17.57
CA GLY A 239 10.34 12.92 -17.95
C GLY A 239 11.39 13.36 -16.94
N ARG A 240 11.28 14.58 -16.40
CA ARG A 240 12.19 15.09 -15.36
C ARG A 240 12.05 14.30 -14.05
N VAL A 241 10.82 13.97 -13.64
CA VAL A 241 10.55 13.14 -12.46
C VAL A 241 11.09 11.73 -12.67
N TRP A 242 10.96 11.17 -13.85
CA TRP A 242 11.56 9.87 -14.20
C TRP A 242 13.08 9.88 -14.05
N GLN A 243 13.74 10.86 -14.62
CA GLN A 243 15.21 10.97 -14.59
C GLN A 243 15.74 11.24 -13.18
N SER A 244 15.13 12.19 -12.47
CA SER A 244 15.60 12.60 -11.14
C SER A 244 15.20 11.63 -10.03
N GLN A 245 14.17 10.79 -10.26
CA GLN A 245 13.52 9.94 -9.25
C GLN A 245 12.97 10.73 -8.05
N ASN A 246 12.85 12.03 -8.20
CA ASN A 246 12.35 12.95 -7.19
C ASN A 246 11.03 13.59 -7.62
N SER A 247 10.20 13.91 -6.62
CA SER A 247 8.98 14.68 -6.89
C SER A 247 9.31 16.10 -7.31
N GLU A 248 8.51 16.64 -8.21
CA GLU A 248 8.60 18.02 -8.69
C GLU A 248 7.29 18.75 -8.44
N TRP A 249 7.36 19.94 -7.85
CA TRP A 249 6.23 20.80 -7.56
C TRP A 249 6.34 22.10 -8.34
N ILE A 250 5.28 22.46 -9.04
CA ILE A 250 5.11 23.69 -9.80
C ILE A 250 4.01 24.50 -9.12
N GLU A 251 4.38 25.59 -8.48
CA GLU A 251 3.44 26.45 -7.74
C GLU A 251 2.50 27.22 -8.66
N ASP A 252 3.03 27.70 -9.79
CA ASP A 252 2.26 28.41 -10.82
C ASP A 252 2.75 28.02 -12.23
N ILE A 253 1.91 27.29 -12.96
CA ILE A 253 2.17 26.85 -14.33
C ILE A 253 2.39 28.07 -15.25
N SER A 254 1.73 29.21 -15.00
CA SER A 254 1.85 30.41 -15.82
C SER A 254 3.25 31.05 -15.78
N GLN A 255 4.04 30.71 -14.77
CA GLN A 255 5.42 31.22 -14.60
C GLN A 255 6.49 30.33 -15.25
N ILE A 256 6.10 29.20 -15.82
CA ILE A 256 7.04 28.24 -16.42
C ILE A 256 7.15 28.48 -17.92
N SER A 257 8.37 28.29 -18.47
CA SER A 257 8.56 28.29 -19.91
C SER A 257 7.71 27.17 -20.56
N PRO A 258 6.95 27.47 -21.64
CA PRO A 258 6.20 26.47 -22.39
C PRO A 258 7.03 25.26 -22.85
N ASP A 259 8.32 25.46 -23.11
CA ASP A 259 9.25 24.39 -23.50
C ASP A 259 9.47 23.34 -22.41
N LEU A 260 9.25 23.70 -21.13
CA LEU A 260 9.40 22.81 -19.98
C LEU A 260 8.09 22.12 -19.58
N PHE A 261 6.97 22.51 -20.19
CA PHE A 261 5.66 21.95 -19.91
C PHE A 261 4.84 21.82 -21.20
N GLN A 262 5.02 20.72 -21.92
CA GLN A 262 4.41 20.47 -23.25
C GLN A 262 2.89 20.65 -23.34
N ARG A 263 2.20 20.66 -22.18
CA ARG A 263 0.74 20.84 -22.10
C ARG A 263 0.36 22.22 -21.60
N TYR A 264 1.28 23.19 -21.68
CA TYR A 264 1.12 24.54 -21.15
C TYR A 264 -0.16 25.22 -21.65
N ASP A 265 -0.32 25.34 -22.97
CA ASP A 265 -1.48 26.04 -23.57
C ASP A 265 -2.81 25.43 -23.14
N MET A 266 -2.89 24.10 -23.15
CA MET A 266 -4.10 23.40 -22.75
C MET A 266 -4.39 23.54 -21.25
N ALA A 267 -3.36 23.46 -20.41
CA ALA A 267 -3.49 23.63 -18.95
C ALA A 267 -3.99 25.04 -18.60
N VAL A 268 -3.42 26.07 -19.24
CA VAL A 268 -3.83 27.47 -19.06
C VAL A 268 -5.25 27.70 -19.56
N GLN A 269 -5.62 27.15 -20.72
CA GLN A 269 -6.94 27.28 -21.30
C GLN A 269 -8.06 26.75 -20.38
N ILE A 270 -7.81 25.62 -19.70
CA ILE A 270 -8.79 25.02 -18.77
C ILE A 270 -8.63 25.51 -17.33
N GLY A 271 -7.73 26.47 -17.08
CA GLY A 271 -7.54 27.14 -15.80
C GLY A 271 -6.73 26.38 -14.76
N LEU A 272 -5.91 25.41 -15.13
CA LEU A 272 -4.98 24.74 -14.23
C LEU A 272 -3.80 25.66 -13.92
N LYS A 273 -3.48 25.84 -12.64
CA LYS A 273 -2.46 26.78 -12.15
C LYS A 273 -1.30 26.12 -11.45
N SER A 274 -1.55 25.09 -10.67
CA SER A 274 -0.48 24.37 -9.98
C SER A 274 -0.47 22.91 -10.39
N CYS A 275 0.71 22.31 -10.39
CA CYS A 275 0.81 20.86 -10.54
C CYS A 275 1.97 20.29 -9.71
N PHE A 276 1.85 19.03 -9.35
CA PHE A 276 2.95 18.33 -8.75
C PHE A 276 3.00 16.87 -9.21
N ALA A 277 4.21 16.37 -9.43
CA ALA A 277 4.44 15.03 -9.91
C ALA A 277 5.28 14.23 -8.94
N VAL A 278 4.90 12.95 -8.77
CA VAL A 278 5.54 12.02 -7.83
C VAL A 278 5.86 10.72 -8.55
N PRO A 279 7.10 10.19 -8.45
CA PRO A 279 7.43 8.90 -9.03
C PRO A 279 6.81 7.76 -8.23
N ILE A 280 6.33 6.74 -8.93
CA ILE A 280 5.96 5.44 -8.37
C ILE A 280 7.23 4.60 -8.39
N LEU A 281 7.81 4.37 -7.22
CA LEU A 281 9.09 3.68 -7.08
C LEU A 281 8.92 2.25 -6.59
N TRP A 282 9.77 1.37 -7.11
CA TRP A 282 10.04 0.06 -6.54
C TRP A 282 11.55 -0.15 -6.48
N SER A 283 12.11 -0.23 -5.27
CA SER A 283 13.55 -0.10 -5.05
C SER A 283 14.05 1.20 -5.71
N ASP A 284 15.07 1.12 -6.55
CA ASP A 284 15.66 2.27 -7.25
C ASP A 284 15.13 2.43 -8.70
N ARG A 285 13.93 1.88 -9.00
CA ARG A 285 13.34 1.97 -10.36
C ARG A 285 12.02 2.69 -10.34
N VAL A 286 11.84 3.60 -11.27
CA VAL A 286 10.55 4.24 -11.53
C VAL A 286 9.70 3.28 -12.36
N LEU A 287 8.50 2.98 -11.88
CA LEU A 287 7.49 2.17 -12.59
C LEU A 287 6.45 3.05 -13.28
N GLY A 288 6.26 4.26 -12.78
CA GLY A 288 5.33 5.24 -13.30
C GLY A 288 5.42 6.57 -12.55
N ILE A 289 4.58 7.51 -12.93
CA ILE A 289 4.52 8.84 -12.33
C ILE A 289 3.04 9.20 -12.10
N LEU A 290 2.72 9.68 -10.91
CA LEU A 290 1.45 10.34 -10.61
C LEU A 290 1.63 11.84 -10.83
N VAL A 291 0.71 12.48 -11.55
CA VAL A 291 0.71 13.92 -11.75
C VAL A 291 -0.64 14.47 -11.30
N LEU A 292 -0.61 15.46 -10.43
CA LEU A 292 -1.77 16.07 -9.84
C LEU A 292 -1.81 17.55 -10.22
N PHE A 293 -3.02 18.09 -10.41
CA PHE A 293 -3.23 19.48 -10.87
C PHE A 293 -4.28 20.17 -10.03
N LYS A 294 -4.11 21.49 -9.87
CA LYS A 294 -5.04 22.36 -9.15
C LYS A 294 -5.30 23.64 -9.92
N LYS A 295 -6.53 24.15 -9.86
CA LYS A 295 -6.95 25.44 -10.47
C LYS A 295 -6.52 26.68 -9.68
N GLU A 296 -5.97 26.50 -8.50
CA GLU A 296 -5.47 27.57 -7.65
C GLU A 296 -3.94 27.52 -7.59
N VAL A 297 -3.32 28.69 -7.49
CA VAL A 297 -1.88 28.79 -7.17
C VAL A 297 -1.66 28.24 -5.77
N THR A 298 -0.84 27.24 -5.65
CA THR A 298 -0.66 26.50 -4.39
C THR A 298 0.83 26.41 -4.06
N PRO A 299 1.26 26.98 -2.93
CA PRO A 299 2.65 26.94 -2.52
C PRO A 299 3.08 25.49 -2.19
N LYS A 300 4.38 25.23 -2.34
CA LYS A 300 4.94 23.91 -2.07
C LYS A 300 4.67 23.47 -0.65
N ASN A 301 4.10 22.28 -0.50
CA ASN A 301 3.77 21.67 0.79
C ASN A 301 4.53 20.34 0.94
N GLN A 302 5.56 20.33 1.79
CA GLN A 302 6.41 19.16 1.98
C GLN A 302 5.65 17.99 2.62
N GLN A 303 4.75 18.24 3.56
CA GLN A 303 3.96 17.19 4.21
C GLN A 303 3.05 16.48 3.21
N LEU A 304 2.45 17.24 2.29
CA LEU A 304 1.64 16.68 1.22
C LEU A 304 2.48 15.83 0.25
N ILE A 305 3.66 16.32 -0.11
CA ILE A 305 4.59 15.56 -0.95
C ILE A 305 4.94 14.23 -0.30
N ASP A 306 5.27 14.23 0.99
CA ASP A 306 5.67 13.03 1.73
C ASP A 306 4.51 12.03 1.84
N LEU A 307 3.29 12.53 2.05
CA LEU A 307 2.07 11.71 2.09
C LEU A 307 1.81 11.01 0.73
N VAL A 308 1.84 11.77 -0.36
CA VAL A 308 1.61 11.20 -1.70
C VAL A 308 2.74 10.28 -2.14
N LYS A 309 4.00 10.59 -1.76
CA LYS A 309 5.14 9.68 -1.95
C LYS A 309 4.94 8.33 -1.25
N ALA A 310 4.45 8.33 -0.02
CA ALA A 310 4.19 7.10 0.72
C ALA A 310 3.15 6.21 0.00
N VAL A 311 2.07 6.82 -0.52
CA VAL A 311 1.07 6.12 -1.33
C VAL A 311 1.67 5.62 -2.65
N ALA A 312 2.43 6.45 -3.35
CA ALA A 312 3.08 6.09 -4.62
C ALA A 312 4.08 4.93 -4.45
N ASN A 313 4.83 4.90 -3.35
CA ASN A 313 5.72 3.79 -3.03
C ASN A 313 4.95 2.49 -2.79
N HIS A 314 3.81 2.55 -2.10
CA HIS A 314 2.96 1.38 -1.92
C HIS A 314 2.40 0.86 -3.25
N LEU A 315 1.97 1.76 -4.14
CA LEU A 315 1.60 1.41 -5.52
C LEU A 315 2.74 0.69 -6.24
N GLY A 316 3.97 1.17 -6.11
CA GLY A 316 5.15 0.54 -6.71
C GLY A 316 5.32 -0.92 -6.29
N VAL A 317 5.20 -1.19 -4.99
CA VAL A 317 5.25 -2.55 -4.44
C VAL A 317 4.13 -3.41 -5.02
N MET A 318 2.89 -2.91 -5.05
CA MET A 318 1.73 -3.61 -5.58
C MET A 318 1.87 -3.91 -7.07
N ILE A 319 2.25 -2.93 -7.89
CA ILE A 319 2.47 -3.10 -9.35
C ILE A 319 3.49 -4.21 -9.60
N GLN A 320 4.59 -4.21 -8.88
CA GLN A 320 5.63 -5.22 -9.05
C GLN A 320 5.19 -6.60 -8.59
N SER A 321 4.46 -6.69 -7.47
CA SER A 321 3.90 -7.95 -6.97
C SER A 321 2.95 -8.58 -7.99
N ARG A 322 2.03 -7.81 -8.57
CA ARG A 322 1.10 -8.28 -9.61
C ARG A 322 1.83 -8.73 -10.88
N LYS A 323 2.85 -7.99 -11.30
CA LYS A 323 3.67 -8.36 -12.46
C LYS A 323 4.41 -9.69 -12.24
N ALA A 324 4.97 -9.87 -11.04
CA ALA A 324 5.65 -11.11 -10.66
C ALA A 324 4.68 -12.30 -10.61
N GLU A 325 3.49 -12.13 -10.00
CA GLU A 325 2.43 -13.13 -9.94
C GLU A 325 1.97 -13.56 -11.34
N TYR A 326 1.73 -12.61 -12.25
CA TYR A 326 1.36 -12.89 -13.63
C TYR A 326 2.46 -13.67 -14.38
N THR A 327 3.71 -13.25 -14.22
CA THR A 327 4.87 -13.93 -14.84
C THR A 327 5.02 -15.35 -14.32
N LEU A 328 4.86 -15.54 -13.01
CA LEU A 328 4.91 -16.87 -12.37
C LEU A 328 3.78 -17.77 -12.89
N LYS A 329 2.57 -17.23 -13.00
CA LYS A 329 1.41 -17.98 -13.54
C LYS A 329 1.67 -18.45 -14.97
N LEU A 330 2.19 -17.57 -15.83
CA LEU A 330 2.55 -17.94 -17.20
C LEU A 330 3.67 -18.99 -17.24
N ALA A 331 4.70 -18.82 -16.41
CA ALA A 331 5.80 -19.79 -16.32
C ALA A 331 5.29 -21.17 -15.85
N ASN A 332 4.43 -21.22 -14.84
CA ASN A 332 3.83 -22.47 -14.36
C ASN A 332 2.93 -23.13 -15.42
N GLN A 333 2.13 -22.35 -16.15
CA GLN A 333 1.35 -22.90 -17.26
C GLN A 333 2.26 -23.51 -18.34
N ARG A 334 3.34 -22.81 -18.70
CA ARG A 334 4.29 -23.31 -19.68
C ARG A 334 5.04 -24.57 -19.21
N LEU A 335 5.42 -24.58 -17.93
CA LEU A 335 6.03 -25.77 -17.32
C LEU A 335 5.05 -26.96 -17.32
N HIS A 336 3.79 -26.72 -16.99
CA HIS A 336 2.77 -27.76 -17.02
C HIS A 336 2.60 -28.36 -18.45
N LEU A 337 2.51 -27.49 -19.46
CA LEU A 337 2.43 -27.95 -20.86
C LEU A 337 3.67 -28.76 -21.27
N LEU A 338 4.87 -28.28 -20.91
CA LEU A 338 6.13 -29.01 -21.22
C LEU A 338 6.25 -30.33 -20.46
N ALA A 339 5.69 -30.41 -19.26
CA ALA A 339 5.70 -31.64 -18.46
C ALA A 339 4.68 -32.66 -18.92
N THR A 340 3.56 -32.25 -19.55
CA THR A 340 2.42 -33.11 -19.85
C THR A 340 2.26 -33.42 -21.32
N LEU A 341 2.73 -32.56 -22.24
CA LEU A 341 2.55 -32.76 -23.69
C LEU A 341 3.84 -33.21 -24.36
N ASP A 342 3.67 -33.97 -25.46
CA ASP A 342 4.72 -34.30 -26.43
C ASP A 342 5.05 -33.07 -27.28
N GLY A 343 6.32 -32.74 -27.37
CA GLY A 343 6.79 -31.52 -28.04
C GLY A 343 6.48 -31.48 -29.54
N LEU A 344 6.39 -32.65 -30.22
CA LEU A 344 6.11 -32.73 -31.64
C LEU A 344 4.60 -32.76 -31.95
N THR A 345 3.88 -33.64 -31.27
CA THR A 345 2.49 -33.98 -31.62
C THR A 345 1.44 -33.23 -30.79
N GLN A 346 1.85 -32.63 -29.69
CA GLN A 346 1.00 -31.86 -28.76
C GLN A 346 -0.12 -32.68 -28.09
N VAL A 347 -0.11 -34.01 -28.20
CA VAL A 347 -0.88 -34.93 -27.36
C VAL A 347 -0.10 -35.17 -26.06
N ALA A 348 -0.65 -35.92 -25.11
CA ALA A 348 0.06 -36.24 -23.88
C ALA A 348 1.40 -36.93 -24.16
N ASN A 349 2.41 -36.63 -23.37
CA ASN A 349 3.68 -37.36 -23.40
C ASN A 349 3.56 -38.66 -22.58
N ARG A 350 4.58 -39.51 -22.66
CA ARG A 350 4.62 -40.80 -21.94
C ARG A 350 4.48 -40.62 -20.42
N ARG A 351 5.13 -39.61 -19.86
CA ARG A 351 5.03 -39.37 -18.40
C ARG A 351 3.59 -39.08 -17.97
N HIS A 352 2.91 -38.20 -18.70
CA HIS A 352 1.52 -37.88 -18.40
C HIS A 352 0.60 -39.08 -18.64
N PHE A 353 0.90 -39.93 -19.65
CA PHE A 353 0.22 -41.19 -19.82
C PHE A 353 0.35 -42.07 -18.58
N ASP A 354 1.58 -42.30 -18.09
CA ASP A 354 1.84 -43.18 -16.95
C ASP A 354 1.09 -42.69 -15.70
N GLU A 355 1.20 -41.37 -15.38
CA GLU A 355 0.52 -40.76 -14.26
C GLU A 355 -1.01 -40.84 -14.34
N TYR A 356 -1.57 -40.55 -15.51
CA TYR A 356 -3.02 -40.57 -15.74
C TYR A 356 -3.58 -42.01 -15.78
N PHE A 357 -2.84 -42.95 -16.36
CA PHE A 357 -3.20 -44.36 -16.40
C PHE A 357 -3.34 -44.95 -15.00
N ASP A 358 -2.38 -44.67 -14.09
CA ASP A 358 -2.44 -45.14 -12.72
C ASP A 358 -3.61 -44.49 -11.94
N GLN A 359 -3.90 -43.22 -12.16
CA GLN A 359 -5.04 -42.53 -11.54
C GLN A 359 -6.36 -43.15 -12.01
N GLU A 360 -6.56 -43.31 -13.31
CA GLU A 360 -7.78 -43.88 -13.88
C GLU A 360 -7.96 -45.36 -13.53
N TRP A 361 -6.86 -46.13 -13.48
CA TRP A 361 -6.89 -47.50 -12.98
C TRP A 361 -7.49 -47.60 -11.59
N GLN A 362 -7.03 -46.77 -10.65
CA GLN A 362 -7.55 -46.75 -9.28
C GLN A 362 -9.03 -46.32 -9.25
N ARG A 363 -9.41 -45.33 -10.06
CA ARG A 363 -10.78 -44.87 -10.16
C ARG A 363 -11.70 -45.96 -10.69
N MET A 364 -11.35 -46.59 -11.80
CA MET A 364 -12.14 -47.63 -12.40
C MET A 364 -12.25 -48.87 -11.51
N LYS A 365 -11.20 -49.16 -10.74
CA LYS A 365 -11.22 -50.22 -9.71
C LYS A 365 -12.23 -49.94 -8.60
N GLN A 366 -12.24 -48.70 -8.08
CA GLN A 366 -13.18 -48.29 -7.02
C GLN A 366 -14.64 -48.28 -7.49
N GLU A 367 -14.86 -47.81 -8.71
CA GLU A 367 -16.19 -47.72 -9.33
C GLU A 367 -16.67 -49.05 -9.93
N SER A 368 -15.79 -50.06 -9.98
CA SER A 368 -16.03 -51.35 -10.68
C SER A 368 -16.49 -51.19 -12.12
N LEU A 369 -15.87 -50.24 -12.83
CA LEU A 369 -16.17 -49.91 -14.22
C LEU A 369 -15.11 -50.48 -15.18
N PRO A 370 -15.48 -50.74 -16.47
CA PRO A 370 -14.53 -51.23 -17.46
C PRO A 370 -13.47 -50.17 -17.78
N PHE A 371 -12.25 -50.64 -17.98
CA PHE A 371 -11.10 -49.85 -18.37
C PHE A 371 -10.43 -50.43 -19.61
N SER A 372 -10.35 -49.65 -20.67
CA SER A 372 -9.75 -50.08 -21.94
C SER A 372 -8.52 -49.27 -22.28
N LEU A 373 -7.54 -49.92 -22.88
CA LEU A 373 -6.32 -49.33 -23.41
C LEU A 373 -6.16 -49.77 -24.88
N ILE A 374 -5.89 -48.77 -25.73
CA ILE A 374 -5.49 -49.02 -27.12
C ILE A 374 -4.04 -48.58 -27.27
N ILE A 375 -3.17 -49.44 -27.79
CA ILE A 375 -1.83 -49.08 -28.22
C ILE A 375 -1.79 -49.21 -29.74
N CYS A 376 -1.30 -48.21 -30.44
CA CYS A 376 -1.19 -48.23 -31.90
C CYS A 376 0.20 -47.79 -32.36
N ASP A 377 0.58 -48.28 -33.52
CA ASP A 377 1.90 -48.05 -34.13
C ASP A 377 1.71 -47.76 -35.61
N VAL A 378 2.48 -46.81 -36.14
CA VAL A 378 2.41 -46.44 -37.58
C VAL A 378 3.17 -47.46 -38.43
N ASP A 379 2.45 -48.13 -39.30
CA ASP A 379 2.97 -49.22 -40.12
C ASP A 379 4.09 -48.74 -41.06
N TYR A 380 5.22 -49.47 -41.05
CA TYR A 380 6.41 -49.15 -41.83
C TYR A 380 6.95 -47.75 -41.75
N PHE A 381 6.78 -47.08 -40.61
CA PHE A 381 7.17 -45.68 -40.43
C PHE A 381 8.65 -45.41 -40.67
N LYS A 382 9.52 -46.35 -40.32
CA LYS A 382 10.95 -46.25 -40.66
C LYS A 382 11.17 -46.13 -42.17
N LEU A 383 10.50 -46.95 -42.97
CA LEU A 383 10.59 -46.90 -44.45
C LEU A 383 10.01 -45.58 -44.97
N TYR A 384 9.00 -45.06 -44.33
CA TYR A 384 8.46 -43.74 -44.64
C TYR A 384 9.52 -42.66 -44.45
N ASN A 385 10.18 -42.61 -43.27
CA ASN A 385 11.23 -41.67 -42.98
C ASN A 385 12.44 -41.81 -43.93
N ASP A 386 12.84 -43.04 -44.22
CA ASP A 386 13.96 -43.30 -45.12
C ASP A 386 13.69 -42.83 -46.57
N ASN A 387 12.40 -42.77 -46.96
CA ASN A 387 12.00 -42.39 -48.32
C ASN A 387 11.66 -40.90 -48.45
N TYR A 388 11.04 -40.27 -47.40
CA TYR A 388 10.52 -38.88 -47.46
C TYR A 388 11.27 -37.93 -46.57
N GLY A 389 12.17 -38.42 -45.72
CA GLY A 389 12.90 -37.65 -44.74
C GLY A 389 12.17 -37.45 -43.41
N HIS A 390 12.90 -37.17 -42.33
CA HIS A 390 12.38 -37.00 -40.97
C HIS A 390 11.36 -35.89 -40.85
N GLN A 391 11.51 -34.78 -41.62
CA GLN A 391 10.54 -33.68 -41.56
C GLN A 391 9.16 -34.09 -42.05
N ALA A 392 9.09 -34.90 -43.10
CA ALA A 392 7.84 -35.46 -43.58
C ALA A 392 7.24 -36.47 -42.59
N GLY A 393 8.08 -37.25 -41.91
CA GLY A 393 7.68 -38.14 -40.82
C GLY A 393 7.09 -37.37 -39.64
N ASP A 394 7.72 -36.29 -39.22
CA ASP A 394 7.22 -35.41 -38.16
C ASP A 394 5.83 -34.83 -38.50
N ASP A 395 5.64 -34.39 -39.75
CA ASP A 395 4.34 -33.87 -40.20
C ASP A 395 3.27 -34.96 -40.33
N CYS A 396 3.69 -36.17 -40.67
CA CYS A 396 2.83 -37.36 -40.66
C CYS A 396 2.33 -37.67 -39.23
N LEU A 397 3.25 -37.75 -38.26
CA LEU A 397 2.90 -37.99 -36.86
C LEU A 397 1.98 -36.89 -36.26
N LYS A 398 2.20 -35.61 -36.58
CA LYS A 398 1.31 -34.53 -36.19
C LYS A 398 -0.12 -34.70 -36.72
N LYS A 399 -0.26 -35.12 -37.99
CA LYS A 399 -1.58 -35.37 -38.60
C LYS A 399 -2.28 -36.56 -37.96
N ILE A 400 -1.55 -37.67 -37.74
CA ILE A 400 -2.08 -38.86 -37.06
C ILE A 400 -2.53 -38.53 -35.65
N ALA A 401 -1.69 -37.89 -34.85
CA ALA A 401 -2.01 -37.48 -33.48
C ALA A 401 -3.29 -36.63 -33.40
N LYS A 402 -3.40 -35.62 -34.27
CA LYS A 402 -4.58 -34.76 -34.37
C LYS A 402 -5.85 -35.53 -34.77
N THR A 403 -5.72 -36.51 -35.65
CA THR A 403 -6.83 -37.37 -36.06
C THR A 403 -7.28 -38.27 -34.92
N ILE A 404 -6.35 -38.92 -34.22
CA ILE A 404 -6.67 -39.77 -33.06
C ILE A 404 -7.37 -38.91 -31.99
N GLN A 405 -6.81 -37.76 -31.66
CA GLN A 405 -7.35 -36.87 -30.64
C GLN A 405 -8.79 -36.42 -30.93
N LYS A 406 -9.08 -36.12 -32.22
CA LYS A 406 -10.43 -35.72 -32.65
C LYS A 406 -11.45 -36.88 -32.53
N MET A 407 -11.02 -38.13 -32.73
CA MET A 407 -11.91 -39.30 -32.64
C MET A 407 -12.19 -39.71 -31.19
N VAL A 408 -11.35 -39.28 -30.27
CA VAL A 408 -11.38 -39.68 -28.85
C VAL A 408 -11.74 -38.49 -27.95
N ASP A 409 -12.29 -37.40 -28.51
CA ASP A 409 -12.63 -36.16 -27.81
C ASP A 409 -13.87 -36.34 -26.90
N CYS A 410 -13.70 -37.15 -25.86
CA CYS A 410 -14.67 -37.35 -24.80
C CYS A 410 -14.02 -37.06 -23.44
N PRO A 411 -14.74 -36.45 -22.50
CA PRO A 411 -14.22 -36.19 -21.17
C PRO A 411 -13.71 -37.49 -20.49
N GLY A 412 -12.49 -37.48 -20.03
CA GLY A 412 -11.86 -38.60 -19.34
C GLY A 412 -11.01 -39.51 -20.26
N ASN A 413 -11.08 -39.35 -21.57
CA ASN A 413 -10.18 -40.08 -22.49
C ASN A 413 -8.85 -39.32 -22.61
N LEU A 414 -7.75 -40.07 -22.81
CA LEU A 414 -6.42 -39.49 -23.02
C LEU A 414 -5.76 -40.11 -24.23
N VAL A 415 -5.20 -39.27 -25.08
CA VAL A 415 -4.32 -39.68 -26.19
C VAL A 415 -2.91 -39.27 -25.87
N ALA A 416 -1.97 -40.18 -25.94
CA ALA A 416 -0.56 -39.94 -25.67
C ALA A 416 0.35 -40.49 -26.77
N ARG A 417 1.48 -39.81 -26.98
CA ARG A 417 2.59 -40.39 -27.74
C ARG A 417 3.43 -41.23 -26.78
N TYR A 418 3.36 -42.53 -26.97
CA TYR A 418 3.98 -43.51 -26.07
C TYR A 418 5.49 -43.65 -26.31
N GLY A 419 5.92 -43.51 -27.57
CA GLY A 419 7.32 -43.46 -27.95
C GLY A 419 7.47 -43.56 -29.50
N GLY A 420 8.42 -42.82 -30.08
CA GLY A 420 8.68 -42.87 -31.52
C GLY A 420 7.42 -42.64 -32.39
N GLU A 421 6.97 -43.68 -33.06
CA GLU A 421 5.75 -43.74 -33.88
C GLU A 421 4.54 -44.38 -33.17
N GLU A 422 4.67 -44.66 -31.86
CA GLU A 422 3.62 -45.33 -31.09
C GLU A 422 2.75 -44.30 -30.33
N PHE A 423 1.44 -44.55 -30.36
CA PHE A 423 0.44 -43.81 -29.59
C PHE A 423 -0.33 -44.75 -28.67
N ALA A 424 -0.71 -44.23 -27.49
CA ALA A 424 -1.56 -44.95 -26.54
C ALA A 424 -2.81 -44.13 -26.24
N ILE A 425 -3.96 -44.79 -26.12
CA ILE A 425 -5.25 -44.20 -25.87
C ILE A 425 -5.87 -44.84 -24.63
N ILE A 426 -6.10 -44.06 -23.59
CA ILE A 426 -6.76 -44.47 -22.36
C ILE A 426 -8.25 -44.19 -22.50
N LEU A 427 -9.09 -45.21 -22.26
CA LEU A 427 -10.54 -45.13 -22.36
C LEU A 427 -11.18 -45.62 -21.05
N PRO A 428 -11.37 -44.75 -20.07
CA PRO A 428 -12.09 -45.10 -18.85
C PRO A 428 -13.59 -45.35 -19.11
N ASN A 429 -14.22 -46.18 -18.31
CA ASN A 429 -15.63 -46.56 -18.42
C ASN A 429 -16.03 -47.00 -19.85
N THR A 430 -15.13 -47.72 -20.51
CA THR A 430 -15.32 -48.20 -21.90
C THR A 430 -15.03 -49.69 -21.94
N ASP A 431 -15.99 -50.48 -22.42
CA ASP A 431 -15.87 -51.92 -22.56
C ASP A 431 -15.11 -52.32 -23.86
N ALA A 432 -14.77 -53.59 -24.00
CA ALA A 432 -14.01 -54.11 -25.13
C ALA A 432 -14.69 -53.85 -26.50
N LYS A 433 -16.04 -53.94 -26.56
CA LYS A 433 -16.80 -53.74 -27.78
C LYS A 433 -16.72 -52.27 -28.25
N ASN A 434 -16.92 -51.33 -27.33
CA ASN A 434 -16.87 -49.92 -27.61
C ASN A 434 -15.42 -49.46 -27.90
N ALA A 435 -14.42 -50.01 -27.19
CA ALA A 435 -13.01 -49.76 -27.46
C ALA A 435 -12.62 -50.23 -28.86
N PHE A 436 -13.13 -51.39 -29.31
CA PHE A 436 -12.90 -51.89 -30.65
C PHE A 436 -13.50 -50.98 -31.73
N ILE A 437 -14.72 -50.50 -31.53
CA ILE A 437 -15.37 -49.56 -32.47
C ILE A 437 -14.54 -48.26 -32.57
N ILE A 438 -14.07 -47.71 -31.44
CA ILE A 438 -13.22 -46.54 -31.44
C ILE A 438 -11.90 -46.79 -32.18
N ALA A 439 -11.23 -47.91 -31.90
CA ALA A 439 -9.98 -48.25 -32.54
C ALA A 439 -10.13 -48.41 -34.07
N GLU A 440 -11.19 -49.12 -34.55
CA GLU A 440 -11.46 -49.23 -35.98
C GLU A 440 -11.79 -47.88 -36.63
N THR A 441 -12.52 -47.03 -35.94
CA THR A 441 -12.77 -45.67 -36.41
C THR A 441 -11.46 -44.90 -36.59
N ILE A 442 -10.57 -44.96 -35.61
CA ILE A 442 -9.24 -44.32 -35.65
C ILE A 442 -8.43 -44.85 -36.82
N ARG A 443 -8.39 -46.21 -36.99
CA ARG A 443 -7.66 -46.86 -38.09
C ARG A 443 -8.12 -46.34 -39.45
N LEU A 444 -9.43 -46.32 -39.67
CA LEU A 444 -10.03 -45.89 -40.94
C LEU A 444 -9.79 -44.40 -41.18
N GLU A 445 -9.93 -43.54 -40.16
CA GLU A 445 -9.72 -42.10 -40.30
C GLU A 445 -8.25 -41.74 -40.54
N VAL A 446 -7.29 -42.50 -39.98
CA VAL A 446 -5.87 -42.34 -40.32
C VAL A 446 -5.61 -42.72 -41.77
N GLN A 447 -6.17 -43.85 -42.26
CA GLN A 447 -6.06 -44.26 -43.68
C GLN A 447 -6.73 -43.21 -44.60
N ASN A 448 -7.86 -42.62 -44.20
CA ASN A 448 -8.58 -41.55 -44.91
C ASN A 448 -7.80 -40.24 -45.01
N LEU A 449 -6.72 -40.05 -44.24
CA LEU A 449 -5.81 -38.92 -44.46
C LEU A 449 -5.09 -38.97 -45.81
N GLN A 450 -5.07 -40.11 -46.47
CA GLN A 450 -4.45 -40.33 -47.77
C GLN A 450 -3.00 -39.82 -47.86
N ILE A 451 -2.23 -40.03 -46.77
CA ILE A 451 -0.81 -39.69 -46.75
C ILE A 451 -0.08 -40.76 -47.54
N ILE A 452 0.45 -40.40 -48.70
CA ILE A 452 1.10 -41.36 -49.65
C ILE A 452 2.32 -42.03 -48.99
N HIS A 453 2.39 -43.38 -49.05
CA HIS A 453 3.50 -44.16 -48.54
C HIS A 453 4.00 -45.18 -49.65
N ALA A 454 4.75 -44.68 -50.61
CA ALA A 454 5.20 -45.44 -51.81
C ALA A 454 6.04 -46.65 -51.48
N LYS A 455 6.57 -46.81 -50.27
CA LYS A 455 7.38 -47.95 -49.83
C LYS A 455 6.64 -48.89 -48.88
N SER A 456 5.38 -48.67 -48.62
CA SER A 456 4.56 -49.55 -47.80
C SER A 456 4.20 -50.78 -48.60
N GLU A 457 4.28 -52.00 -48.00
CA GLU A 457 3.97 -53.25 -48.59
C GLU A 457 2.48 -53.66 -48.51
N ILE A 458 1.69 -52.85 -47.73
CA ILE A 458 0.30 -53.22 -47.41
C ILE A 458 -0.74 -52.22 -47.97
N ASN A 459 -0.39 -50.98 -48.16
CA ASN A 459 -1.30 -49.95 -48.66
C ASN A 459 -0.50 -48.81 -49.30
N GLU A 460 -1.05 -48.09 -50.28
CA GLU A 460 -0.43 -46.90 -50.88
C GLU A 460 -0.43 -45.69 -49.97
N TYR A 461 -1.20 -45.76 -48.90
CA TYR A 461 -1.27 -44.70 -47.84
C TYR A 461 -0.70 -45.21 -46.53
N VAL A 462 -0.33 -44.24 -45.65
CA VAL A 462 0.07 -44.53 -44.29
C VAL A 462 -1.10 -45.18 -43.53
N THR A 463 -0.81 -46.27 -42.83
CA THR A 463 -1.75 -47.02 -42.01
C THR A 463 -1.22 -47.20 -40.60
N ILE A 464 -2.06 -47.63 -39.69
CA ILE A 464 -1.72 -47.99 -38.32
C ILE A 464 -2.24 -49.35 -37.94
N SER A 465 -1.50 -50.05 -37.12
CA SER A 465 -1.93 -51.28 -36.45
C SER A 465 -2.29 -50.99 -35.00
N LEU A 466 -3.37 -51.59 -34.47
CA LEU A 466 -3.88 -51.31 -33.14
C LEU A 466 -4.04 -52.60 -32.32
N GLY A 467 -3.62 -52.55 -31.08
CA GLY A 467 -3.86 -53.58 -30.07
C GLY A 467 -4.74 -53.03 -28.94
N ILE A 468 -5.75 -53.75 -28.56
CA ILE A 468 -6.71 -53.38 -27.53
C ILE A 468 -6.66 -54.37 -26.39
N SER A 469 -6.72 -53.88 -25.16
CA SER A 469 -7.04 -54.68 -23.99
C SER A 469 -8.11 -53.98 -23.16
N SER A 470 -8.99 -54.79 -22.55
CA SER A 470 -10.09 -54.28 -21.76
C SER A 470 -10.32 -55.17 -20.54
N MET A 471 -10.46 -54.58 -19.37
CA MET A 471 -10.84 -55.32 -18.16
C MET A 471 -11.56 -54.42 -17.15
N ILE A 472 -12.21 -55.01 -16.19
CA ILE A 472 -12.68 -54.32 -14.96
C ILE A 472 -11.61 -54.57 -13.93
N PRO A 473 -10.84 -53.53 -13.49
CA PRO A 473 -9.73 -53.69 -12.54
C PRO A 473 -10.18 -54.31 -11.23
N GLN A 474 -9.46 -55.32 -10.75
CA GLN A 474 -9.72 -56.01 -9.48
C GLN A 474 -8.56 -55.83 -8.47
N GLU A 475 -8.77 -56.20 -7.21
CA GLU A 475 -7.78 -55.99 -6.14
C GLU A 475 -6.43 -56.68 -6.39
N ASN A 476 -6.43 -57.83 -7.02
CA ASN A 476 -5.24 -58.63 -7.24
C ASN A 476 -4.60 -58.43 -8.65
N GLN A 477 -5.11 -57.48 -9.44
CA GLN A 477 -4.60 -57.18 -10.75
C GLN A 477 -3.70 -55.96 -10.77
N LEU A 478 -2.67 -56.00 -11.58
CA LEU A 478 -1.73 -54.91 -11.74
C LEU A 478 -2.02 -54.11 -13.03
N PRO A 479 -1.87 -52.75 -12.98
CA PRO A 479 -1.99 -51.91 -14.19
C PRO A 479 -1.15 -52.39 -15.37
N ALA A 480 0.03 -52.93 -15.09
CA ALA A 480 0.94 -53.49 -16.10
C ALA A 480 0.37 -54.65 -16.91
N GLU A 481 -0.62 -55.38 -16.38
CA GLU A 481 -1.27 -56.50 -17.10
C GLU A 481 -2.08 -55.99 -18.28
N LEU A 482 -2.81 -54.86 -18.12
CA LEU A 482 -3.59 -54.27 -19.20
C LEU A 482 -2.67 -53.76 -20.32
N ILE A 483 -1.55 -53.11 -19.96
CA ILE A 483 -0.55 -52.63 -20.91
C ILE A 483 0.07 -53.81 -21.67
N TYR A 484 0.46 -54.87 -20.96
CA TYR A 484 1.03 -56.05 -21.55
C TYR A 484 0.08 -56.76 -22.56
N LEU A 485 -1.21 -56.86 -22.23
CA LEU A 485 -2.21 -57.46 -23.11
C LEU A 485 -2.46 -56.59 -24.34
N ALA A 486 -2.48 -55.26 -24.23
CA ALA A 486 -2.58 -54.35 -25.36
C ALA A 486 -1.38 -54.46 -26.29
N ASP A 487 -0.16 -54.54 -25.74
CA ASP A 487 1.08 -54.77 -26.51
C ASP A 487 1.06 -56.12 -27.24
N GLN A 488 0.63 -57.19 -26.58
CA GLN A 488 0.50 -58.50 -27.21
C GLN A 488 -0.52 -58.46 -28.34
N ALA A 489 -1.63 -57.74 -28.21
CA ALA A 489 -2.62 -57.54 -29.24
C ALA A 489 -2.03 -56.76 -30.44
N LEU A 490 -1.28 -55.68 -30.18
CA LEU A 490 -0.59 -54.89 -31.20
C LEU A 490 0.45 -55.75 -31.96
N TYR A 491 1.25 -56.54 -31.25
CA TYR A 491 2.20 -57.45 -31.85
C TYR A 491 1.49 -58.46 -32.78
N GLN A 492 0.34 -58.96 -32.34
CA GLN A 492 -0.48 -59.88 -33.18
C GLN A 492 -1.03 -59.17 -34.42
N ALA A 493 -1.50 -57.89 -34.29
CA ALA A 493 -1.95 -57.11 -35.44
C ALA A 493 -0.81 -56.89 -36.47
N LYS A 494 0.41 -56.58 -36.01
CA LYS A 494 1.58 -56.45 -36.87
C LYS A 494 1.93 -57.73 -37.62
N ASN A 495 1.69 -58.93 -37.03
CA ASN A 495 1.93 -60.23 -37.66
C ASN A 495 0.77 -60.66 -38.54
N GLN A 496 -0.44 -60.18 -38.38
CA GLN A 496 -1.64 -60.51 -39.20
C GLN A 496 -1.82 -59.63 -40.45
N GLN A 497 -0.76 -59.14 -41.04
CA GLN A 497 -0.75 -58.30 -42.25
C GLN A 497 -0.81 -56.76 -41.94
N ARG A 498 -0.72 -56.31 -40.71
CA ARG A 498 -0.83 -54.87 -40.30
C ARG A 498 -2.15 -54.23 -40.75
N ASN A 499 -2.30 -52.88 -40.60
CA ASN A 499 -3.52 -52.18 -40.94
C ASN A 499 -4.79 -52.88 -40.40
N CYS A 500 -4.74 -53.37 -39.19
CA CYS A 500 -5.85 -54.03 -38.50
C CYS A 500 -5.85 -53.82 -37.02
N THR A 501 -6.98 -54.15 -36.40
CA THR A 501 -7.20 -54.04 -34.96
C THR A 501 -7.36 -55.45 -34.37
N VAL A 502 -6.63 -55.73 -33.29
CA VAL A 502 -6.74 -56.95 -32.50
C VAL A 502 -7.11 -56.63 -31.08
N SER A 503 -8.05 -57.38 -30.49
CA SER A 503 -8.49 -57.21 -29.09
C SER A 503 -8.19 -58.49 -28.30
N ARG A 504 -7.77 -58.30 -27.07
CA ARG A 504 -7.56 -59.32 -26.04
C ARG A 504 -8.31 -59.06 -24.77
#